data_10412eab35bb8dbcdacc3c54c4586eb3
#
_entry.id   10412eab35bb8dbcdacc3c54c4586eb3
#
_cell.length_a   1.000
_cell.length_b   1.000
_cell.length_c   1.000
_cell.angle_alpha   90.00
_cell.angle_beta   90.00
_cell.angle_gamma   90.00
#
_symmetry.space_group_name_H-M   'P 1'
#
loop_
_entity.id
_entity.type
_entity.pdbx_description
1 polymer ?
#
loop_
_entity_poly.entity_id
_entity_poly.type
_entity_poly.pdbx_seq_one_letter_code
_entity_poly.pdbx_strand_id
1 'polypeptide(L)'
;MSGTGGLSVAAKAASGTEEVLKADTAAAVAAANVCGSGYTISVSAARYGTYGTVYTWWNGTYSGSNTLYDRPICAVFFNDTGITHYMGVRLKDNYTSTADSEDFGAFSQYAGPVYQSKGYCGQVYSYMEDATGKVLVDNYLGVGTCD
;
A
#
# COMPACT_ATOMS: atom_id res chain seq x y z
N MET A 1 -14.41 -13.39 7.90
CA MET A 1 -13.50 -12.92 6.84
C MET A 1 -13.88 -13.42 5.49
N SER A 2 -15.01 -13.09 5.07
CA SER A 2 -15.52 -13.64 3.81
C SER A 2 -14.76 -13.04 2.62
N GLY A 3 -14.24 -13.90 1.77
CA GLY A 3 -13.72 -13.54 0.46
C GLY A 3 -12.39 -12.79 0.43
N THR A 4 -11.65 -12.75 1.53
CA THR A 4 -10.39 -12.00 1.56
C THR A 4 -9.18 -12.87 1.95
N GLY A 5 -9.31 -14.20 1.91
CA GLY A 5 -8.17 -15.11 2.09
C GLY A 5 -7.45 -14.97 3.42
N GLY A 6 -8.18 -14.71 4.50
CA GLY A 6 -7.57 -14.49 5.82
C GLY A 6 -7.17 -13.05 6.09
N LEU A 7 -7.43 -12.16 5.15
CA LEU A 7 -7.15 -10.73 5.29
C LEU A 7 -8.35 -9.99 5.88
N SER A 8 -8.10 -8.85 6.49
CA SER A 8 -9.17 -7.99 6.99
C SER A 8 -8.90 -6.54 6.61
N VAL A 9 -9.93 -5.71 6.79
CA VAL A 9 -9.87 -4.28 6.51
C VAL A 9 -10.05 -3.56 7.84
N ALA A 10 -9.16 -2.61 8.14
CA ALA A 10 -9.22 -1.84 9.38
C ALA A 10 -10.51 -1.02 9.42
N ALA A 11 -11.05 -0.82 10.63
CA ALA A 11 -12.29 -0.05 10.81
C ALA A 11 -12.15 1.38 10.27
N LYS A 12 -10.96 1.96 10.35
CA LYS A 12 -10.68 3.32 9.87
C LYS A 12 -9.85 3.31 8.58
N ALA A 13 -9.95 2.26 7.78
CA ALA A 13 -9.28 2.21 6.50
C ALA A 13 -9.80 3.31 5.58
N ALA A 14 -8.96 3.70 4.61
CA ALA A 14 -9.34 4.67 3.60
C ALA A 14 -10.57 4.18 2.83
N SER A 15 -11.41 5.12 2.40
CA SER A 15 -12.62 4.82 1.65
C SER A 15 -12.29 4.05 0.37
N GLY A 16 -13.09 3.02 0.07
CA GLY A 16 -12.90 2.21 -1.13
C GLY A 16 -11.96 1.02 -0.99
N THR A 17 -11.28 0.90 0.16
CA THR A 17 -10.30 -0.17 0.36
C THR A 17 -10.91 -1.56 0.20
N GLU A 18 -12.06 -1.81 0.83
CA GLU A 18 -12.68 -3.12 0.79
C GLU A 18 -13.05 -3.53 -0.64
N GLU A 19 -13.56 -2.61 -1.43
CA GLU A 19 -13.91 -2.87 -2.82
C GLU A 19 -12.70 -3.28 -3.65
N VAL A 20 -11.57 -2.63 -3.43
CA VAL A 20 -10.34 -2.96 -4.16
C VAL A 20 -9.86 -4.38 -3.78
N LEU A 21 -9.87 -4.71 -2.50
CA LEU A 21 -9.48 -6.05 -2.06
C LEU A 21 -10.38 -7.13 -2.64
N LYS A 22 -11.70 -6.89 -2.66
CA LYS A 22 -12.66 -7.86 -3.17
C LYS A 22 -12.59 -8.00 -4.69
N ALA A 23 -12.20 -6.95 -5.39
CA ALA A 23 -12.11 -6.98 -6.86
C ALA A 23 -11.04 -7.97 -7.34
N ASP A 24 -9.95 -8.13 -6.57
CA ASP A 24 -8.89 -9.09 -6.90
C ASP A 24 -8.26 -9.59 -5.60
N THR A 25 -8.89 -10.59 -5.01
CA THR A 25 -8.43 -11.16 -3.73
C THR A 25 -7.04 -11.78 -3.84
N ALA A 26 -6.74 -12.42 -4.98
CA ALA A 26 -5.42 -13.04 -5.18
C ALA A 26 -4.31 -11.98 -5.19
N ALA A 27 -4.53 -10.84 -5.83
CA ALA A 27 -3.57 -9.75 -5.83
C ALA A 27 -3.40 -9.17 -4.43
N ALA A 28 -4.49 -9.02 -3.67
CA ALA A 28 -4.42 -8.53 -2.29
C ALA A 28 -3.60 -9.47 -1.41
N VAL A 29 -3.81 -10.78 -1.53
CA VAL A 29 -3.03 -11.78 -0.78
C VAL A 29 -1.55 -11.69 -1.18
N ALA A 30 -1.26 -11.56 -2.46
CA ALA A 30 0.12 -11.42 -2.94
C ALA A 30 0.78 -10.17 -2.36
N ALA A 31 0.06 -9.05 -2.29
CA ALA A 31 0.57 -7.81 -1.71
C ALA A 31 0.90 -7.98 -0.22
N ALA A 32 0.02 -8.62 0.53
CA ALA A 32 0.26 -8.89 1.94
C ALA A 32 1.49 -9.79 2.12
N ASN A 33 1.65 -10.80 1.26
CA ASN A 33 2.80 -11.70 1.31
C ASN A 33 4.11 -10.96 1.01
N VAL A 34 4.10 -10.01 0.11
CA VAL A 34 5.29 -9.18 -0.19
C VAL A 34 5.71 -8.40 1.06
N CYS A 35 4.75 -7.88 1.81
CA CYS A 35 5.04 -7.14 3.06
C CYS A 35 5.57 -8.04 4.16
N GLY A 36 5.19 -9.31 4.18
CA GLY A 36 5.71 -10.25 5.14
C GLY A 36 4.70 -10.67 6.21
N SER A 37 5.18 -11.50 7.13
CA SER A 37 4.35 -12.08 8.19
C SER A 37 3.70 -11.02 9.06
N GLY A 38 2.43 -11.17 9.33
CA GLY A 38 1.67 -10.29 10.21
C GLY A 38 0.99 -9.11 9.53
N TYR A 39 1.37 -8.78 8.30
CA TYR A 39 0.77 -7.67 7.55
C TYR A 39 -0.49 -8.13 6.85
N THR A 40 -1.58 -8.30 7.61
CA THR A 40 -2.82 -8.89 7.10
C THR A 40 -4.04 -7.98 7.23
N ILE A 41 -3.87 -6.79 7.79
CA ILE A 41 -4.97 -5.85 7.98
C ILE A 41 -4.77 -4.68 7.02
N SER A 42 -5.63 -4.55 6.04
CA SER A 42 -5.52 -3.48 5.05
C SER A 42 -6.00 -2.16 5.63
N VAL A 43 -5.23 -1.10 5.42
CA VAL A 43 -5.60 0.25 5.85
C VAL A 43 -5.85 1.20 4.69
N SER A 44 -5.37 0.87 3.49
CA SER A 44 -5.77 1.56 2.28
C SER A 44 -5.47 0.70 1.06
N ALA A 45 -6.22 0.93 -0.01
CA ALA A 45 -5.96 0.35 -1.31
C ALA A 45 -6.67 1.20 -2.36
N ALA A 46 -6.05 1.33 -3.51
CA ALA A 46 -6.63 2.06 -4.63
C ALA A 46 -6.11 1.50 -5.94
N ARG A 47 -7.00 1.41 -6.91
CA ARG A 47 -6.65 1.02 -8.27
C ARG A 47 -6.62 2.27 -9.14
N TYR A 48 -5.54 2.45 -9.87
CA TYR A 48 -5.36 3.61 -10.74
C TYR A 48 -5.50 3.17 -12.21
N GLY A 49 -6.74 3.22 -12.68
CA GLY A 49 -7.08 2.80 -14.05
C GLY A 49 -6.69 1.34 -14.30
N THR A 50 -6.03 1.08 -15.42
CA THR A 50 -5.51 -0.25 -15.76
C THR A 50 -4.00 -0.35 -15.49
N TYR A 51 -3.41 0.66 -14.88
CA TYR A 51 -1.96 0.77 -14.72
C TYR A 51 -1.43 0.09 -13.48
N GLY A 52 -2.02 0.36 -12.32
CA GLY A 52 -1.50 -0.18 -11.08
C GLY A 52 -2.44 -0.09 -9.91
N THR A 53 -2.15 -0.87 -8.87
CA THR A 53 -2.94 -0.93 -7.64
C THR A 53 -2.00 -0.84 -6.45
N VAL A 54 -2.27 0.09 -5.55
CA VAL A 54 -1.50 0.28 -4.33
C VAL A 54 -2.24 -0.34 -3.15
N TYR A 55 -1.48 -0.96 -2.25
CA TYR A 55 -2.00 -1.54 -1.00
C TYR A 55 -1.14 -1.05 0.15
N THR A 56 -1.77 -0.73 1.28
CA THR A 56 -1.06 -0.57 2.54
C THR A 56 -1.62 -1.52 3.57
N TRP A 57 -0.72 -2.07 4.40
CA TRP A 57 -1.03 -3.11 5.36
C TRP A 57 -0.54 -2.71 6.74
N TRP A 58 -1.35 -3.01 7.74
CA TRP A 58 -1.07 -2.81 9.15
C TRP A 58 -0.67 -4.15 9.75
N ASN A 59 0.40 -4.17 10.55
CA ASN A 59 0.84 -5.43 11.16
C ASN A 59 -0.03 -5.75 12.37
N GLY A 60 -0.89 -6.74 12.21
CA GLY A 60 -1.84 -7.16 13.24
C GLY A 60 -1.20 -7.98 14.36
N THR A 61 0.02 -8.47 14.17
CA THR A 61 0.72 -9.26 15.19
C THR A 61 1.69 -8.43 16.02
N TYR A 62 1.86 -7.15 15.69
CA TYR A 62 2.76 -6.28 16.42
C TYR A 62 2.25 -6.07 17.86
N SER A 63 3.11 -6.30 18.84
CA SER A 63 2.75 -6.21 20.27
C SER A 63 3.42 -5.05 21.00
N GLY A 64 4.17 -4.21 20.29
CA GLY A 64 4.93 -3.12 20.89
C GLY A 64 4.09 -1.94 21.36
N SER A 65 2.83 -1.83 20.89
CA SER A 65 1.94 -0.74 21.25
C SER A 65 0.49 -1.15 21.06
N ASN A 66 -0.38 -0.66 21.93
CA ASN A 66 -1.82 -0.82 21.78
C ASN A 66 -2.44 0.32 20.96
N THR A 67 -1.67 1.34 20.64
CA THR A 67 -2.16 2.50 19.91
C THR A 67 -2.20 2.20 18.42
N LEU A 68 -3.36 2.41 17.81
CA LEU A 68 -3.58 2.21 16.41
C LEU A 68 -2.52 2.91 15.54
N TYR A 69 -2.19 4.15 15.89
CA TYR A 69 -1.31 4.99 15.09
C TYR A 69 0.17 4.58 15.18
N ASP A 70 0.53 3.76 16.14
CA ASP A 70 1.91 3.37 16.38
C ASP A 70 2.27 2.01 15.80
N ARG A 71 1.36 1.40 15.04
CA ARG A 71 1.63 0.10 14.43
C ARG A 71 2.40 0.25 13.13
N PRO A 72 3.29 -0.70 12.83
CA PRO A 72 4.02 -0.68 11.56
C PRO A 72 3.10 -0.81 10.37
N ILE A 73 3.40 -0.04 9.32
CA ILE A 73 2.68 -0.03 8.06
C ILE A 73 3.65 -0.43 6.94
N CYS A 74 3.15 -1.20 6.00
CA CYS A 74 3.85 -1.56 4.78
C CYS A 74 3.03 -1.14 3.57
N ALA A 75 3.71 -0.68 2.52
CA ALA A 75 3.07 -0.31 1.27
C ALA A 75 3.72 -1.04 0.10
N VAL A 76 2.92 -1.40 -0.88
CA VAL A 76 3.37 -1.99 -2.13
C VAL A 76 2.49 -1.48 -3.27
N PHE A 77 3.09 -1.18 -4.42
CA PHE A 77 2.38 -0.69 -5.60
C PHE A 77 2.60 -1.68 -6.75
N PHE A 78 1.54 -2.38 -7.13
CA PHE A 78 1.59 -3.38 -8.18
C PHE A 78 1.47 -2.75 -9.56
N ASN A 79 2.25 -3.28 -10.50
CA ASN A 79 2.18 -2.97 -11.92
C ASN A 79 1.16 -3.93 -12.56
N ASP A 80 0.03 -3.39 -12.99
CA ASP A 80 -1.05 -4.18 -13.58
C ASP A 80 -0.97 -4.25 -15.10
N THR A 81 0.08 -3.66 -15.72
CA THR A 81 0.17 -3.56 -17.18
C THR A 81 0.76 -4.80 -17.83
N GLY A 82 1.50 -5.61 -17.09
CA GLY A 82 2.16 -6.79 -17.64
C GLY A 82 3.50 -6.50 -18.33
N ILE A 83 3.93 -5.24 -18.39
CA ILE A 83 5.24 -4.87 -18.96
C ILE A 83 5.98 -3.97 -17.98
N THR A 84 7.30 -3.93 -18.13
CA THR A 84 8.15 -3.12 -17.26
C THR A 84 7.89 -1.62 -17.48
N HIS A 85 7.74 -0.90 -16.35
CA HIS A 85 7.66 0.56 -16.35
C HIS A 85 8.58 1.12 -15.28
N TYR A 86 9.05 2.35 -15.46
CA TYR A 86 9.63 3.09 -14.36
C TYR A 86 8.49 3.47 -13.43
N MET A 87 8.59 3.06 -12.17
CA MET A 87 7.52 3.24 -11.19
C MET A 87 8.08 3.29 -9.79
N GLY A 88 7.26 3.72 -8.85
CA GLY A 88 7.70 3.78 -7.47
C GLY A 88 6.57 3.90 -6.49
N VAL A 89 6.91 3.63 -5.24
CA VAL A 89 6.02 3.80 -4.10
C VAL A 89 6.82 4.51 -2.99
N ARG A 90 6.19 5.48 -2.34
CA ARG A 90 6.79 6.22 -1.22
C ARG A 90 5.79 6.24 -0.08
N LEU A 91 6.25 5.85 1.09
CA LEU A 91 5.41 5.82 2.28
C LEU A 91 5.93 6.84 3.29
N LYS A 92 5.06 7.77 3.65
CA LYS A 92 5.31 8.78 4.66
C LYS A 92 4.56 8.40 5.93
N ASP A 93 5.21 8.57 7.07
CA ASP A 93 4.58 8.26 8.35
C ASP A 93 3.77 9.44 8.90
N ASN A 94 3.37 9.35 10.17
CA ASN A 94 2.55 10.37 10.85
C ASN A 94 3.30 11.67 11.11
N TYR A 95 4.62 11.68 10.98
CA TYR A 95 5.47 12.79 11.43
C TYR A 95 6.22 13.39 10.25
N THR A 96 6.32 14.71 10.22
CA THR A 96 6.97 15.41 9.10
C THR A 96 8.49 15.33 9.14
N SER A 97 9.07 15.02 10.30
CA SER A 97 10.51 14.95 10.47
C SER A 97 11.12 13.59 10.14
N THR A 98 10.28 12.56 9.98
CA THR A 98 10.75 11.22 9.63
C THR A 98 10.99 11.14 8.13
N ALA A 99 12.10 10.53 7.74
CA ALA A 99 12.40 10.30 6.32
C ALA A 99 11.36 9.37 5.71
N ASP A 100 10.97 9.65 4.46
CA ASP A 100 10.08 8.78 3.72
C ASP A 100 10.80 7.46 3.40
N SER A 101 10.02 6.38 3.32
CA SER A 101 10.50 5.09 2.84
C SER A 101 10.02 4.92 1.41
N GLU A 102 10.94 4.68 0.47
CA GLU A 102 10.56 4.67 -0.94
C GLU A 102 11.35 3.64 -1.73
N ASP A 103 10.75 3.21 -2.84
CA ASP A 103 11.37 2.28 -3.78
C ASP A 103 10.95 2.67 -5.20
N PHE A 104 11.89 3.21 -5.98
CA PHE A 104 11.66 3.63 -7.36
C PHE A 104 12.62 2.92 -8.29
N GLY A 105 12.14 2.44 -9.42
CA GLY A 105 12.95 1.76 -10.40
C GLY A 105 12.12 1.21 -11.56
N ALA A 106 12.77 0.41 -12.39
CA ALA A 106 12.10 -0.28 -13.49
C ALA A 106 11.60 -1.63 -12.98
N PHE A 107 10.28 -1.77 -12.85
CA PHE A 107 9.67 -2.98 -12.30
C PHE A 107 8.58 -3.50 -13.22
N SER A 108 8.51 -4.83 -13.35
CA SER A 108 7.46 -5.49 -14.12
C SER A 108 6.33 -5.99 -13.23
N GLN A 109 6.56 -6.16 -11.93
CA GLN A 109 5.57 -6.73 -11.02
C GLN A 109 5.11 -5.72 -9.97
N TYR A 110 6.04 -5.14 -9.20
CA TYR A 110 5.67 -4.18 -8.16
C TYR A 110 6.87 -3.38 -7.70
N ALA A 111 6.58 -2.22 -7.10
CA ALA A 111 7.51 -1.41 -6.33
C ALA A 111 7.22 -1.62 -4.84
N GLY A 112 8.26 -1.63 -4.03
CA GLY A 112 8.17 -1.93 -2.61
C GLY A 112 8.67 -3.34 -2.31
N PRO A 113 8.46 -3.84 -1.09
CA PRO A 113 7.71 -3.21 0.01
C PRO A 113 8.49 -2.06 0.65
N VAL A 114 7.77 -1.08 1.16
CA VAL A 114 8.33 0.01 1.95
C VAL A 114 7.60 0.08 3.29
N TYR A 115 8.28 0.51 4.34
CA TYR A 115 7.78 0.38 5.70
C TYR A 115 7.92 1.68 6.48
N GLN A 116 6.96 1.92 7.38
CA GLN A 116 7.06 2.97 8.40
C GLN A 116 6.57 2.40 9.72
N SER A 117 7.26 2.74 10.82
CA SER A 117 6.89 2.24 12.14
C SER A 117 5.58 2.83 12.66
N LYS A 118 5.22 4.04 12.24
CA LYS A 118 4.06 4.78 12.72
C LYS A 118 3.36 5.45 11.56
N GLY A 119 2.86 4.65 10.62
CA GLY A 119 2.38 5.14 9.35
C GLY A 119 0.88 5.28 9.19
N TYR A 120 0.07 5.04 10.24
CA TYR A 120 -1.38 4.96 10.06
C TYR A 120 -2.01 6.27 9.58
N CYS A 121 -1.50 7.41 10.03
CA CYS A 121 -1.96 8.73 9.57
C CYS A 121 -1.12 9.27 8.41
N GLY A 122 -0.26 8.44 7.83
CA GLY A 122 0.61 8.85 6.76
C GLY A 122 -0.07 8.86 5.41
N GLN A 123 0.75 8.95 4.38
CA GLN A 123 0.31 8.93 3.00
C GLN A 123 1.19 7.99 2.19
N VAL A 124 0.58 7.34 1.21
CA VAL A 124 1.32 6.54 0.24
C VAL A 124 1.22 7.23 -1.13
N TYR A 125 2.38 7.39 -1.76
CA TYR A 125 2.49 7.99 -3.08
C TYR A 125 2.83 6.90 -4.08
N SER A 126 2.09 6.84 -5.18
CA SER A 126 2.29 5.87 -6.25
C SER A 126 2.60 6.61 -7.54
N TYR A 127 3.62 6.15 -8.25
CA TYR A 127 4.08 6.78 -9.49
C TYR A 127 4.36 5.72 -10.56
N MET A 128 4.02 6.04 -11.80
CA MET A 128 4.35 5.20 -12.95
C MET A 128 4.42 6.06 -14.20
N GLU A 129 5.40 5.79 -15.06
CA GLU A 129 5.49 6.46 -16.34
C GLU A 129 5.72 5.44 -17.47
N ASP A 130 5.37 5.82 -18.70
CA ASP A 130 5.61 4.97 -19.85
C ASP A 130 7.04 5.16 -20.40
N ALA A 131 7.38 4.43 -21.47
CA ALA A 131 8.73 4.45 -22.03
C ALA A 131 9.13 5.82 -22.58
N THR A 132 8.16 6.70 -22.85
CA THR A 132 8.44 8.06 -23.35
C THR A 132 8.54 9.09 -22.24
N GLY A 133 8.34 8.67 -20.98
CA GLY A 133 8.31 9.56 -19.82
C GLY A 133 6.96 10.16 -19.53
N LYS A 134 5.91 9.76 -20.25
CA LYS A 134 4.55 10.23 -19.96
C LYS A 134 4.08 9.63 -18.64
N VAL A 135 3.59 10.48 -17.74
CA VAL A 135 3.11 10.05 -16.42
C VAL A 135 1.78 9.32 -16.57
N LEU A 136 1.71 8.10 -16.05
CA LEU A 136 0.51 7.27 -16.04
C LEU A 136 -0.17 7.27 -14.67
N VAL A 137 0.62 7.29 -13.60
CA VAL A 137 0.12 7.34 -12.21
C VAL A 137 0.95 8.35 -11.44
N ASP A 138 0.29 9.23 -10.71
CA ASP A 138 0.93 10.26 -9.88
C ASP A 138 -0.09 10.63 -8.80
N ASN A 139 -0.23 9.77 -7.79
CA ASN A 139 -1.34 9.86 -6.86
C ASN A 139 -0.89 9.67 -5.42
N TYR A 140 -1.46 10.49 -4.54
CA TYR A 140 -1.37 10.32 -3.09
C TYR A 140 -2.64 9.69 -2.57
N LEU A 141 -2.48 8.82 -1.57
CA LEU A 141 -3.61 8.17 -0.89
C LEU A 141 -3.33 8.19 0.62
N GLY A 142 -4.28 8.65 1.41
CA GLY A 142 -4.18 8.53 2.86
C GLY A 142 -4.10 7.07 3.27
N VAL A 143 -3.21 6.76 4.22
CA VAL A 143 -3.06 5.37 4.67
C VAL A 143 -4.32 4.95 5.41
N GLY A 144 -4.66 5.64 6.49
CA GLY A 144 -5.90 5.40 7.21
C GLY A 144 -6.68 6.67 7.38
N THR A 145 -7.81 6.58 8.06
CA THR A 145 -8.61 7.75 8.42
C THR A 145 -8.08 8.31 9.72
N CYS A 146 -7.51 9.49 9.65
CA CYS A 146 -6.81 10.09 10.79
C CYS A 146 -7.64 11.24 11.36
N ASP A 147 -8.61 10.92 12.22
CA ASP A 147 -9.47 11.94 12.84
C ASP A 147 -9.78 11.64 14.31
#